data_dab25c77b3c18f8df45234131c5f832e
#
_entry.id   dab25c77b3c18f8df45234131c5f832e
#
_cell.length_a   1.000
_cell.length_b   1.000
_cell.length_c   1.000
_cell.angle_alpha   90.00
_cell.angle_beta   90.00
_cell.angle_gamma   90.00
#
_symmetry.space_group_name_H-M   'P 1'
#
loop_
_entity.id
_entity.type
_entity.pdbx_description
1 polymer ?
#
loop_
_entity_poly.entity_id
_entity_poly.type
_entity_poly.pdbx_seq_one_letter_code
_entity_poly.pdbx_strand_id
1 'polypeptide(L)'
;FDLQAVKACGVTFAQSIIERVIEEKAKGDAAQADAIRERCVDILGSRLTSVKAGSEEALAVKEALIAADMWSQYLEVGIGPDAEVFTKAQPMSSVGWGAEVGLHPVSEWNNPEPEIVLAVNSRGETKGVTLGNDVNLRDVEGRSALLLGKAKDNNASSSIGPFIRL
;
A
#
# COMPACT_ATOMS: atom_id res chain seq x y z
N PHE A 1 -15.35 -8.79 11.66
CA PHE A 1 -13.89 -8.94 11.83
C PHE A 1 -13.48 -9.61 13.15
N ASP A 2 -14.44 -9.87 14.04
CA ASP A 2 -14.12 -10.62 15.28
C ASP A 2 -13.84 -12.10 15.03
N LEU A 3 -14.39 -12.67 13.96
CA LEU A 3 -14.31 -14.09 13.64
C LEU A 3 -13.49 -14.39 12.38
N GLN A 4 -13.10 -13.37 11.63
CA GLN A 4 -12.42 -13.52 10.36
C GLN A 4 -11.18 -12.62 10.31
N ALA A 5 -10.12 -13.10 9.66
CA ALA A 5 -9.00 -12.26 9.30
C ALA A 5 -9.42 -11.20 8.27
N VAL A 6 -8.88 -10.00 8.40
CA VAL A 6 -9.01 -8.95 7.40
C VAL A 6 -7.88 -9.10 6.39
N LYS A 7 -8.22 -9.20 5.12
CA LYS A 7 -7.27 -9.17 4.01
C LYS A 7 -7.28 -7.78 3.40
N ALA A 8 -6.12 -7.30 3.00
CA ALA A 8 -5.98 -6.08 2.23
C ALA A 8 -5.20 -6.33 0.95
N CYS A 9 -5.32 -5.41 0.01
CA CYS A 9 -4.64 -5.48 -1.27
C CYS A 9 -3.88 -4.18 -1.51
N GLY A 10 -2.60 -4.29 -1.85
CA GLY A 10 -1.84 -3.17 -2.39
C GLY A 10 -2.42 -2.77 -3.74
N VAL A 11 -2.40 -1.46 -4.02
CA VAL A 11 -2.93 -0.94 -5.29
C VAL A 11 -1.95 -1.18 -6.44
N THR A 12 -2.41 -1.84 -7.49
CA THR A 12 -1.71 -1.93 -8.78
C THR A 12 -1.93 -0.64 -9.56
N PHE A 13 -1.25 0.42 -9.14
CA PHE A 13 -1.50 1.77 -9.63
C PHE A 13 -0.17 2.44 -9.99
N ALA A 14 0.08 2.59 -11.29
CA ALA A 14 1.37 3.08 -11.78
C ALA A 14 1.75 4.47 -11.23
N GLN A 15 0.77 5.34 -10.95
CA GLN A 15 1.04 6.66 -10.36
C GLN A 15 1.62 6.56 -8.94
N SER A 16 1.36 5.48 -8.20
CA SER A 16 1.93 5.26 -6.87
C SER A 16 3.42 4.91 -6.90
N ILE A 17 3.97 4.57 -8.07
CA ILE A 17 5.38 4.18 -8.21
C ILE A 17 6.30 5.31 -7.78
N ILE A 18 6.01 6.56 -8.13
CA ILE A 18 6.84 7.71 -7.75
C ILE A 18 6.91 7.82 -6.23
N GLU A 19 5.78 7.75 -5.55
CA GLU A 19 5.75 7.84 -4.08
C GLU A 19 6.50 6.68 -3.43
N ARG A 20 6.38 5.46 -3.97
CA ARG A 20 7.14 4.30 -3.51
C ARG A 20 8.64 4.45 -3.71
N VAL A 21 9.08 5.00 -4.85
CA VAL A 21 10.50 5.31 -5.08
C VAL A 21 11.00 6.32 -4.04
N ILE A 22 10.21 7.37 -3.77
CA ILE A 22 10.54 8.38 -2.78
C ILE A 22 10.66 7.76 -1.38
N GLU A 23 9.69 6.97 -0.98
CA GLU A 23 9.67 6.30 0.33
C GLU A 23 10.92 5.45 0.56
N GLU A 24 11.27 4.65 -0.45
CA GLU A 24 12.41 3.75 -0.36
C GLU A 24 13.77 4.47 -0.41
N LYS A 25 13.91 5.45 -1.31
CA LYS A 25 15.19 6.12 -1.55
C LYS A 25 15.45 7.26 -0.57
N ALA A 26 14.43 8.02 -0.19
CA ALA A 26 14.56 9.13 0.76
C ALA A 26 14.70 8.66 2.21
N LYS A 27 14.23 7.45 2.55
CA LYS A 27 14.32 6.87 3.91
C LYS A 27 13.86 7.81 5.02
N GLY A 28 12.82 8.62 4.74
CA GLY A 28 12.28 9.61 5.66
C GLY A 28 12.94 11.00 5.60
N ASP A 29 13.93 11.22 4.74
CA ASP A 29 14.53 12.52 4.54
C ASP A 29 13.72 13.37 3.53
N ALA A 30 12.99 14.36 4.04
CA ALA A 30 12.14 15.23 3.21
C ALA A 30 12.94 16.05 2.17
N ALA A 31 14.18 16.43 2.46
CA ALA A 31 15.00 17.18 1.51
C ALA A 31 15.41 16.33 0.30
N GLN A 32 15.55 15.02 0.50
CA GLN A 32 15.85 14.10 -0.61
C GLN A 32 14.59 13.76 -1.40
N ALA A 33 13.41 13.81 -0.79
CA ALA A 33 12.14 13.43 -1.42
C ALA A 33 11.86 14.26 -2.68
N ASP A 34 12.07 15.58 -2.63
CA ASP A 34 11.81 16.46 -3.77
C ASP A 34 12.78 16.21 -4.93
N ALA A 35 14.05 16.02 -4.65
CA ALA A 35 15.06 15.69 -5.67
C ALA A 35 14.79 14.34 -6.35
N ILE A 36 14.32 13.35 -5.57
CA ILE A 36 13.94 12.05 -6.10
C ILE A 36 12.70 12.17 -6.97
N ARG A 37 11.70 12.97 -6.54
CA ARG A 37 10.49 13.23 -7.32
C ARG A 37 10.81 13.85 -8.67
N GLU A 38 11.62 14.89 -8.70
CA GLU A 38 12.07 15.54 -9.94
C GLU A 38 12.75 14.53 -10.87
N ARG A 39 13.65 13.72 -10.35
CA ARG A 39 14.33 12.68 -11.14
C ARG A 39 13.36 11.62 -11.68
N CYS A 40 12.35 11.19 -10.91
CA CYS A 40 11.32 10.29 -11.39
C CYS A 40 10.51 10.92 -12.54
N VAL A 41 10.13 12.19 -12.39
CA VAL A 41 9.40 12.93 -13.43
C VAL A 41 10.22 13.06 -14.71
N ASP A 42 11.52 13.33 -14.61
CA ASP A 42 12.41 13.42 -15.77
C ASP A 42 12.52 12.08 -16.52
N ILE A 43 12.59 10.95 -15.80
CA ILE A 43 12.71 9.60 -16.39
C ILE A 43 11.38 9.15 -17.01
N LEU A 44 10.29 9.37 -16.33
CA LEU A 44 8.99 8.78 -16.66
C LEU A 44 8.10 9.73 -17.48
N GLY A 45 8.27 11.04 -17.30
CA GLY A 45 7.50 12.07 -18.00
C GLY A 45 5.99 11.89 -17.81
N SER A 46 5.22 12.12 -18.88
CA SER A 46 3.77 11.95 -18.88
C SER A 46 3.30 10.49 -18.96
N ARG A 47 4.21 9.53 -19.04
CA ARG A 47 3.87 8.10 -19.20
C ARG A 47 3.03 7.56 -18.04
N LEU A 48 3.25 8.06 -16.82
CA LEU A 48 2.57 7.57 -15.61
C LEU A 48 1.06 7.86 -15.56
N THR A 49 0.58 8.86 -16.27
CA THR A 49 -0.82 9.30 -16.17
C THR A 49 -1.81 8.37 -16.84
N SER A 50 -1.36 7.49 -17.71
CA SER A 50 -2.20 6.59 -18.53
C SER A 50 -1.81 5.12 -18.48
N VAL A 51 -0.79 4.76 -17.71
CA VAL A 51 -0.29 3.37 -17.64
C VAL A 51 -1.29 2.48 -16.91
N LYS A 52 -1.69 1.43 -17.56
CA LYS A 52 -2.50 0.35 -16.97
C LYS A 52 -1.56 -0.72 -16.41
N ALA A 53 -1.80 -1.13 -15.17
CA ALA A 53 -1.03 -2.22 -14.55
C ALA A 53 -1.06 -3.49 -15.42
N GLY A 54 0.10 -4.15 -15.59
CA GLY A 54 0.27 -5.35 -16.42
C GLY A 54 0.30 -5.10 -17.91
N SER A 55 0.29 -3.84 -18.38
CA SER A 55 0.42 -3.50 -19.81
C SER A 55 1.88 -3.45 -20.28
N GLU A 56 2.08 -3.39 -21.59
CA GLU A 56 3.41 -3.18 -22.19
C GLU A 56 4.01 -1.84 -21.76
N GLU A 57 3.18 -0.82 -21.61
CA GLU A 57 3.62 0.50 -21.10
C GLU A 57 4.10 0.41 -19.65
N ALA A 58 3.46 -0.42 -18.81
CA ALA A 58 3.92 -0.66 -17.44
C ALA A 58 5.28 -1.34 -17.40
N LEU A 59 5.52 -2.31 -18.29
CA LEU A 59 6.82 -2.94 -18.45
C LEU A 59 7.88 -1.95 -18.93
N ALA A 60 7.55 -1.06 -19.87
CA ALA A 60 8.47 -0.02 -20.34
C ALA A 60 8.84 0.97 -19.22
N VAL A 61 7.90 1.29 -18.32
CA VAL A 61 8.18 2.08 -17.10
C VAL A 61 9.16 1.34 -16.19
N LYS A 62 8.95 0.05 -15.97
CA LYS A 62 9.87 -0.79 -15.18
C LYS A 62 11.29 -0.78 -15.76
N GLU A 63 11.42 -1.00 -17.07
CA GLU A 63 12.70 -1.00 -17.76
C GLU A 63 13.42 0.36 -17.64
N ALA A 64 12.70 1.46 -17.77
CA ALA A 64 13.26 2.81 -17.60
C ALA A 64 13.79 3.05 -16.18
N LEU A 65 13.07 2.59 -15.15
CA LEU A 65 13.49 2.68 -13.75
C LEU A 65 14.71 1.78 -13.47
N ILE A 66 14.77 0.58 -14.05
CA ILE A 66 15.94 -0.31 -13.97
C ILE A 66 17.15 0.36 -14.58
N ALA A 67 17.03 0.90 -15.79
CA ALA A 67 18.13 1.59 -16.49
C ALA A 67 18.65 2.81 -15.72
N ALA A 68 17.81 3.46 -14.93
CA ALA A 68 18.17 4.62 -14.11
C ALA A 68 18.67 4.26 -12.69
N ASP A 69 18.77 2.96 -12.34
CA ASP A 69 19.10 2.47 -10.99
C ASP A 69 18.10 2.97 -9.92
N MET A 70 16.83 3.05 -10.31
CA MET A 70 15.74 3.49 -9.44
C MET A 70 14.69 2.40 -9.20
N TRP A 71 14.89 1.21 -9.71
CA TRP A 71 14.01 0.08 -9.53
C TRP A 71 14.31 -0.68 -8.23
N SER A 72 13.25 -1.17 -7.59
CA SER A 72 13.32 -2.18 -6.54
C SER A 72 12.11 -3.11 -6.60
N GLN A 73 12.17 -4.23 -5.90
CA GLN A 73 11.05 -5.16 -5.81
C GLN A 73 9.81 -4.53 -5.16
N TYR A 74 9.98 -3.55 -4.30
CA TYR A 74 8.88 -2.81 -3.67
C TYR A 74 7.98 -2.10 -4.70
N LEU A 75 8.51 -1.76 -5.87
CA LEU A 75 7.77 -1.09 -6.94
C LEU A 75 6.92 -2.05 -7.80
N GLU A 76 7.11 -3.36 -7.66
CA GLU A 76 6.38 -4.37 -8.43
C GLU A 76 4.86 -4.24 -8.29
N VAL A 77 4.38 -3.87 -7.10
CA VAL A 77 2.96 -3.66 -6.82
C VAL A 77 2.33 -2.62 -7.77
N GLY A 78 3.05 -1.53 -8.08
CA GLY A 78 2.54 -0.49 -8.98
C GLY A 78 2.53 -0.89 -10.46
N ILE A 79 3.36 -1.86 -10.85
CA ILE A 79 3.49 -2.33 -12.23
C ILE A 79 2.45 -3.42 -12.55
N GLY A 80 2.12 -4.29 -11.59
CA GLY A 80 1.27 -5.45 -11.83
C GLY A 80 1.95 -6.51 -12.73
N PRO A 81 1.21 -7.47 -13.27
CA PRO A 81 -0.27 -7.58 -13.24
C PRO A 81 -0.86 -8.10 -11.93
N ASP A 82 -0.04 -8.71 -11.07
CA ASP A 82 -0.50 -9.36 -9.85
C ASP A 82 -0.72 -8.33 -8.74
N ALA A 83 -1.86 -8.45 -8.04
CA ALA A 83 -2.13 -7.66 -6.86
C ALA A 83 -1.33 -8.20 -5.67
N GLU A 84 -0.76 -7.32 -4.87
CA GLU A 84 -0.23 -7.66 -3.56
C GLU A 84 -1.40 -7.89 -2.60
N VAL A 85 -1.53 -9.11 -2.09
CA VAL A 85 -2.59 -9.46 -1.12
C VAL A 85 -1.95 -9.93 0.17
N PHE A 86 -2.35 -9.34 1.29
CA PHE A 86 -1.77 -9.65 2.59
C PHE A 86 -2.84 -9.73 3.69
N THR A 87 -2.45 -10.30 4.84
CA THR A 87 -3.27 -10.24 6.05
C THR A 87 -3.06 -8.88 6.71
N LYS A 88 -4.14 -8.10 6.82
CA LYS A 88 -4.12 -6.82 7.50
C LYS A 88 -4.35 -6.95 8.99
N ALA A 89 -5.22 -7.86 9.38
CA ALA A 89 -5.50 -8.11 10.78
C ALA A 89 -5.95 -9.55 11.00
N GLN A 90 -5.50 -10.12 12.10
CA GLN A 90 -5.99 -11.39 12.61
C GLN A 90 -7.41 -11.22 13.18
N PRO A 91 -8.18 -12.30 13.38
CA PRO A 91 -9.43 -12.24 14.14
C PRO A 91 -9.25 -11.48 15.46
N MET A 92 -10.18 -10.59 15.80
CA MET A 92 -10.17 -9.74 16.99
C MET A 92 -9.04 -8.68 17.06
N SER A 93 -8.24 -8.52 16.01
CA SER A 93 -7.16 -7.54 15.98
C SER A 93 -7.57 -6.20 15.35
N SER A 94 -8.64 -6.16 14.56
CA SER A 94 -9.21 -4.90 14.07
C SER A 94 -10.05 -4.22 15.14
N VAL A 95 -10.07 -2.88 15.10
CA VAL A 95 -10.90 -2.05 15.97
C VAL A 95 -12.03 -1.39 15.20
N GLY A 96 -13.04 -0.92 15.92
CA GLY A 96 -14.19 -0.22 15.35
C GLY A 96 -13.92 1.28 15.15
N TRP A 97 -14.91 1.95 14.60
CA TRP A 97 -14.90 3.39 14.42
C TRP A 97 -14.76 4.14 15.76
N GLY A 98 -13.89 5.15 15.77
CA GLY A 98 -13.64 5.97 16.95
C GLY A 98 -12.70 5.37 17.99
N ALA A 99 -12.23 4.13 17.79
CA ALA A 99 -11.22 3.53 18.65
C ALA A 99 -9.81 4.00 18.27
N GLU A 100 -8.91 3.95 19.23
CA GLU A 100 -7.48 4.20 19.00
C GLU A 100 -6.88 3.04 18.19
N VAL A 101 -6.05 3.37 17.19
CA VAL A 101 -5.31 2.39 16.42
C VAL A 101 -3.95 2.12 17.03
N GLY A 102 -3.49 0.87 16.91
CA GLY A 102 -2.18 0.44 17.38
C GLY A 102 -1.08 0.78 16.38
N LEU A 103 0.04 1.28 16.90
CA LEU A 103 1.28 1.53 16.16
C LEU A 103 2.42 0.75 16.82
N HIS A 104 3.21 0.05 16.02
CA HIS A 104 4.39 -0.62 16.53
C HIS A 104 5.46 0.41 16.89
N PRO A 105 6.05 0.36 18.10
CA PRO A 105 6.98 1.39 18.59
C PRO A 105 8.30 1.49 17.80
N VAL A 106 8.57 0.57 16.87
CA VAL A 106 9.73 0.64 15.98
C VAL A 106 9.57 1.68 14.86
N SER A 107 8.33 2.14 14.62
CA SER A 107 8.04 3.06 13.52
C SER A 107 8.06 4.51 13.97
N GLU A 108 8.78 5.33 13.22
CA GLU A 108 8.81 6.79 13.37
C GLU A 108 8.06 7.50 12.25
N TRP A 109 7.71 6.78 11.17
CA TRP A 109 6.94 7.29 10.05
C TRP A 109 5.79 6.34 9.70
N ASN A 110 4.62 6.67 10.19
CA ASN A 110 3.40 5.90 9.96
C ASN A 110 2.27 6.79 9.46
N ASN A 111 1.28 6.20 8.82
CA ASN A 111 0.16 6.94 8.24
C ASN A 111 -1.12 6.10 8.17
N PRO A 112 -2.28 6.76 8.17
CA PRO A 112 -3.52 6.12 7.77
C PRO A 112 -3.53 5.85 6.26
N GLU A 113 -4.15 4.75 5.85
CA GLU A 113 -4.51 4.46 4.47
C GLU A 113 -6.02 4.20 4.42
N PRO A 114 -6.82 5.23 4.05
CA PRO A 114 -8.27 5.07 3.92
C PRO A 114 -8.62 4.13 2.77
N GLU A 115 -9.47 3.15 3.06
CA GLU A 115 -9.79 2.04 2.17
C GLU A 115 -11.30 1.85 2.03
N ILE A 116 -11.71 1.29 0.88
CA ILE A 116 -13.03 0.68 0.73
C ILE A 116 -12.94 -0.78 1.18
N VAL A 117 -13.77 -1.16 2.13
CA VAL A 117 -13.82 -2.52 2.66
C VAL A 117 -15.05 -3.25 2.14
N LEU A 118 -14.85 -4.43 1.58
CA LEU A 118 -15.91 -5.31 1.11
C LEU A 118 -16.22 -6.39 2.15
N ALA A 119 -17.48 -6.49 2.55
CA ALA A 119 -17.96 -7.65 3.30
C ALA A 119 -18.31 -8.76 2.31
N VAL A 120 -17.56 -9.87 2.36
CA VAL A 120 -17.66 -10.97 1.40
C VAL A 120 -18.07 -12.26 2.12
N ASN A 121 -19.00 -13.01 1.54
CA ASN A 121 -19.41 -14.31 2.08
C ASN A 121 -18.48 -15.45 1.60
N SER A 122 -18.74 -16.68 2.08
CA SER A 122 -17.95 -17.88 1.74
C SER A 122 -18.01 -18.30 0.26
N ARG A 123 -18.93 -17.72 -0.52
CA ARG A 123 -19.02 -17.94 -1.97
C ARG A 123 -18.27 -16.87 -2.79
N GLY A 124 -17.60 -15.94 -2.13
CA GLY A 124 -16.93 -14.82 -2.80
C GLY A 124 -17.86 -13.68 -3.24
N GLU A 125 -19.12 -13.66 -2.77
CA GLU A 125 -20.10 -12.63 -3.12
C GLU A 125 -19.97 -11.44 -2.16
N THR A 126 -19.86 -10.24 -2.70
CA THR A 126 -19.91 -9.00 -1.91
C THR A 126 -21.33 -8.81 -1.36
N LYS A 127 -21.43 -8.65 -0.06
CA LYS A 127 -22.70 -8.46 0.67
C LYS A 127 -22.86 -7.05 1.22
N GLY A 128 -21.81 -6.28 1.24
CA GLY A 128 -21.87 -4.88 1.66
C GLY A 128 -20.54 -4.21 1.57
N VAL A 129 -20.54 -2.91 1.74
CA VAL A 129 -19.39 -2.02 1.60
C VAL A 129 -19.31 -1.11 2.81
N THR A 130 -18.09 -0.89 3.31
CA THR A 130 -17.82 0.07 4.39
C THR A 130 -16.48 0.76 4.15
N LEU A 131 -16.06 1.59 5.09
CA LEU A 131 -14.76 2.23 5.09
C LEU A 131 -13.82 1.50 6.06
N GLY A 132 -12.55 1.58 5.78
CA GLY A 132 -11.50 1.07 6.66
C GLY A 132 -10.28 1.96 6.67
N ASN A 133 -9.39 1.64 7.59
CA ASN A 133 -8.07 2.23 7.68
C ASN A 133 -7.03 1.10 7.75
N ASP A 134 -6.25 0.96 6.68
CA ASP A 134 -5.08 0.11 6.63
C ASP A 134 -3.88 0.90 7.17
N VAL A 135 -3.77 0.96 8.51
CA VAL A 135 -2.68 1.69 9.16
C VAL A 135 -1.33 1.11 8.73
N ASN A 136 -0.46 1.95 8.23
CA ASN A 136 0.82 1.56 7.67
C ASN A 136 2.00 2.07 8.50
N LEU A 137 3.00 1.23 8.68
CA LEU A 137 4.32 1.62 9.16
C LEU A 137 5.23 1.84 7.94
N ARG A 138 5.16 3.04 7.36
CA ARG A 138 5.75 3.36 6.06
C ARG A 138 7.27 3.20 6.03
N ASP A 139 7.95 3.58 7.11
CA ASP A 139 9.40 3.39 7.26
C ASP A 139 9.82 1.92 7.40
N VAL A 140 8.91 1.04 7.82
CA VAL A 140 9.15 -0.41 7.88
C VAL A 140 8.87 -1.05 6.52
N GLU A 141 7.75 -0.70 5.89
CA GLU A 141 7.33 -1.22 4.59
C GLU A 141 8.37 -0.91 3.50
N GLY A 142 8.83 0.34 3.41
CA GLY A 142 9.80 0.79 2.40
C GLY A 142 11.20 0.21 2.54
N ARG A 143 11.51 -0.48 3.64
CA ARG A 143 12.84 -1.08 3.84
C ARG A 143 13.04 -2.39 3.07
N SER A 144 12.01 -3.20 2.94
CA SER A 144 12.08 -4.50 2.26
C SER A 144 10.69 -5.11 2.07
N ALA A 145 10.46 -5.73 0.94
CA ALA A 145 9.26 -6.53 0.67
C ALA A 145 9.02 -7.65 1.71
N LEU A 146 10.08 -8.14 2.37
CA LEU A 146 9.98 -9.14 3.46
C LEU A 146 9.34 -8.58 4.73
N LEU A 147 9.23 -7.27 4.86
CA LEU A 147 8.71 -6.61 6.06
C LEU A 147 7.24 -6.20 5.94
N LEU A 148 6.56 -6.55 4.85
CA LEU A 148 5.16 -6.21 4.64
C LEU A 148 4.28 -6.62 5.83
N GLY A 149 4.40 -7.87 6.29
CA GLY A 149 3.65 -8.35 7.46
C GLY A 149 3.91 -7.54 8.72
N LYS A 150 5.17 -7.16 8.97
CA LYS A 150 5.54 -6.32 10.11
C LYS A 150 5.00 -4.89 9.97
N ALA A 151 4.93 -4.37 8.76
CA ALA A 151 4.40 -3.03 8.49
C ALA A 151 2.88 -2.95 8.65
N LYS A 152 2.16 -4.03 8.34
CA LYS A 152 0.72 -4.06 8.16
C LYS A 152 -0.06 -4.82 9.24
N ASP A 153 0.39 -6.00 9.66
CA ASP A 153 -0.33 -6.89 10.58
C ASP A 153 0.14 -6.69 12.03
N ASN A 154 -0.24 -5.57 12.61
CA ASN A 154 0.00 -5.26 14.01
C ASN A 154 -1.33 -5.25 14.78
N ASN A 155 -1.27 -5.46 16.09
CA ASN A 155 -2.45 -5.40 16.92
C ASN A 155 -3.12 -4.01 16.87
N ALA A 156 -4.42 -3.99 16.64
CA ALA A 156 -5.24 -2.79 16.46
C ALA A 156 -4.81 -1.85 15.30
N SER A 157 -3.96 -2.30 14.38
CA SER A 157 -3.50 -1.47 13.25
C SER A 157 -4.48 -1.45 12.06
N SER A 158 -5.71 -1.83 12.28
CA SER A 158 -6.81 -1.79 11.31
C SER A 158 -8.08 -1.31 12.00
N SER A 159 -8.81 -0.39 11.37
CA SER A 159 -10.15 -0.03 11.84
C SER A 159 -11.16 -0.13 10.71
N ILE A 160 -12.38 -0.56 11.03
CA ILE A 160 -13.45 -0.81 10.06
C ILE A 160 -14.77 -0.26 10.61
N GLY A 161 -15.49 0.43 9.78
CA GLY A 161 -16.82 0.94 10.11
C GLY A 161 -17.08 2.37 9.61
N PRO A 162 -18.12 3.08 10.17
CA PRO A 162 -19.00 2.61 11.25
C PRO A 162 -20.16 1.70 10.79
N PHE A 163 -20.55 1.75 9.50
CA PHE A 163 -21.72 1.05 8.97
C PHE A 163 -21.35 0.26 7.72
N ILE A 164 -22.03 -0.86 7.51
CA ILE A 164 -21.99 -1.60 6.24
C ILE A 164 -23.21 -1.17 5.42
N ARG A 165 -22.97 -0.65 4.23
CA ARG A 165 -23.99 -0.39 3.21
C ARG A 165 -24.21 -1.69 2.42
N LEU A 166 -25.43 -2.17 2.40
CA LEU A 166 -25.88 -3.36 1.64
C LEU A 166 -26.18 -3.00 0.19
#